data_c31b12b1bf0df58283673a57961f7495
#
_entry.id   c31b12b1bf0df58283673a57961f7495
#
_cell.length_a   1.000
_cell.length_b   1.000
_cell.length_c   1.000
_cell.angle_alpha   90.00
_cell.angle_beta   90.00
_cell.angle_gamma   90.00
#
_symmetry.space_group_name_H-M   'P 1'
#
loop_
_entity.id
_entity.type
_entity.pdbx_description
1 polymer ?
#
loop_
_entity_poly.entity_id
_entity_poly.type
_entity_poly.pdbx_seq_one_letter_code
_entity_poly.pdbx_strand_id
1 'polypeptide(L)'
;MRMHAAALLLVLVPGISTAADNPWPQFRGPHSAGVAADDPRLPERWSTTENVRWKAAIPGTGWSSPVVWGDHVFVTTAVTDTPPPARARVYNAGEVAKSSPRQRWMVVDLDLKSGKVRWQREAASAVPVQPNHLKNSFASETPVTDGQRVYAYFNHAGLFAFDFKGRLVWSRPMQAPRIRSGWGAAASPVLHDGRLYVVNDNEDASYLLALDAKTGKELWKVDREPGSSWVTPFVWVNDRRTEIVTIGWKKVRAYDVRGALLWELSGISTLSIPTPVAANGLLYLSSGFRVDPLKPVYAVKPGASGDISLKPNETANAFVAWSNSTLASYNPSALVYRGTYYTLYDTAFLAANDAATGAEIYPKQRVSADSTGFTASPWAYNGRVFALSEDGDTFVIDAGPTFKVVGRNALDEMTLATPAIADGSLIIRTAGHLYRIGSTK
;
A
#
# COMPACT_ATOMS: atom_id res chain seq x y z
N MET A 1 72.43 -8.02 20.27
CA MET A 1 71.61 -7.32 19.32
C MET A 1 70.24 -7.96 19.37
N ARG A 2 69.27 -7.29 20.01
CA ARG A 2 67.88 -7.76 20.04
C ARG A 2 67.04 -6.87 19.10
N MET A 3 66.51 -7.46 18.02
CA MET A 3 65.63 -6.78 17.07
C MET A 3 64.21 -6.75 17.64
N HIS A 4 63.65 -5.56 17.82
CA HIS A 4 62.27 -5.37 18.18
C HIS A 4 61.46 -5.30 16.88
N ALA A 5 60.57 -6.26 16.67
CA ALA A 5 59.59 -6.21 15.60
C ALA A 5 58.40 -5.37 16.08
N ALA A 6 58.18 -4.24 15.44
CA ALA A 6 56.94 -3.43 15.66
C ALA A 6 55.80 -4.02 14.85
N ALA A 7 54.76 -4.51 15.52
CA ALA A 7 53.53 -4.94 14.91
C ALA A 7 52.64 -3.71 14.63
N LEU A 8 52.38 -3.43 13.36
CA LEU A 8 51.47 -2.39 12.92
C LEU A 8 50.01 -2.93 13.07
N LEU A 9 49.31 -2.42 14.07
CA LEU A 9 47.86 -2.70 14.22
C LEU A 9 47.08 -1.86 13.18
N LEU A 10 46.57 -2.50 12.13
CA LEU A 10 45.62 -1.89 11.22
C LEU A 10 44.26 -1.78 11.96
N VAL A 11 43.90 -0.58 12.40
CA VAL A 11 42.56 -0.27 12.90
C VAL A 11 41.64 -0.17 11.70
N LEU A 12 40.87 -1.22 11.45
CA LEU A 12 39.72 -1.17 10.55
C LEU A 12 38.67 -0.23 11.17
N VAL A 13 38.60 1.01 10.68
CA VAL A 13 37.48 1.90 10.94
C VAL A 13 36.28 1.28 10.22
N PRO A 14 35.19 0.86 10.93
CA PRO A 14 34.01 0.43 10.25
C PRO A 14 33.47 1.63 9.45
N GLY A 15 33.39 1.49 8.13
CA GLY A 15 32.82 2.48 7.27
C GLY A 15 31.43 2.81 7.80
N ILE A 16 31.20 4.08 8.11
CA ILE A 16 29.88 4.61 8.40
C ILE A 16 29.08 4.38 7.10
N SER A 17 28.29 3.30 7.08
CA SER A 17 27.23 3.15 6.11
C SER A 17 26.31 4.34 6.36
N THR A 18 26.33 5.33 5.47
CA THR A 18 25.30 6.35 5.43
C THR A 18 24.00 5.58 5.18
N ALA A 19 23.23 5.39 6.25
CA ALA A 19 21.90 4.83 6.15
C ALA A 19 21.19 5.58 5.03
N ALA A 20 20.70 4.86 4.02
CA ALA A 20 19.84 5.45 3.01
C ALA A 20 18.68 6.08 3.79
N ASP A 21 18.59 7.42 3.73
CA ASP A 21 17.66 8.19 4.53
C ASP A 21 16.23 7.68 4.24
N ASN A 22 15.64 6.95 5.19
CA ASN A 22 14.26 6.49 5.25
C ASN A 22 13.71 5.90 3.93
N PRO A 23 13.99 4.63 3.61
CA PRO A 23 13.41 3.98 2.44
C PRO A 23 11.89 3.87 2.57
N TRP A 24 11.19 3.98 1.43
CA TRP A 24 9.75 3.71 1.32
C TRP A 24 9.54 2.48 0.43
N PRO A 25 9.84 1.25 0.94
CA PRO A 25 10.15 0.09 0.12
C PRO A 25 8.93 -0.65 -0.44
N GLN A 26 7.73 -0.29 -0.03
CA GLN A 26 6.47 -0.98 -0.35
C GLN A 26 5.27 -0.06 -0.19
N PHE A 27 4.08 -0.57 -0.49
CA PHE A 27 2.81 0.13 -0.26
C PHE A 27 2.71 0.64 1.17
N ARG A 28 2.50 1.96 1.32
CA ARG A 28 2.44 2.69 2.60
C ARG A 28 3.75 2.67 3.40
N GLY A 29 4.88 2.37 2.76
CA GLY A 29 6.22 2.49 3.35
C GLY A 29 6.58 1.42 4.38
N PRO A 30 7.49 1.73 5.30
CA PRO A 30 7.91 0.78 6.32
C PRO A 30 6.72 0.27 7.13
N HIS A 31 6.65 -1.05 7.29
CA HIS A 31 5.56 -1.73 8.00
C HIS A 31 4.15 -1.39 7.49
N SER A 32 4.02 -0.89 6.26
CA SER A 32 2.75 -0.42 5.67
C SER A 32 2.00 0.59 6.56
N ALA A 33 2.72 1.36 7.37
CA ALA A 33 2.15 2.24 8.39
C ALA A 33 1.54 3.53 7.84
N GLY A 34 2.07 4.04 6.71
CA GLY A 34 1.67 5.36 6.17
C GLY A 34 2.17 6.53 7.05
N VAL A 35 3.11 6.29 7.95
CA VAL A 35 3.65 7.29 8.87
C VAL A 35 5.15 7.46 8.62
N ALA A 36 5.60 8.70 8.55
CA ALA A 36 7.02 9.04 8.57
C ALA A 36 7.39 9.70 9.91
N ALA A 37 8.68 9.63 10.25
CA ALA A 37 9.21 10.41 11.35
C ALA A 37 9.02 11.91 11.08
N ASP A 38 8.86 12.68 12.13
CA ASP A 38 8.77 14.14 12.03
C ASP A 38 10.08 14.68 11.46
N ASP A 39 9.97 15.48 10.40
CA ASP A 39 11.11 16.06 9.68
C ASP A 39 10.70 17.45 9.15
N PRO A 40 11.39 18.54 9.56
CA PRO A 40 11.03 19.89 9.13
C PRO A 40 11.21 20.13 7.61
N ARG A 41 11.88 19.24 6.89
CA ARG A 41 12.00 19.28 5.43
C ARG A 41 10.72 18.82 4.72
N LEU A 42 9.86 18.03 5.41
CA LEU A 42 8.61 17.53 4.84
C LEU A 42 7.60 18.65 4.63
N PRO A 43 7.01 18.76 3.44
CA PRO A 43 6.15 19.89 3.08
C PRO A 43 4.76 19.76 3.72
N GLU A 44 4.24 20.87 4.26
CA GLU A 44 2.83 21.00 4.63
C GLU A 44 2.05 21.82 3.60
N ARG A 45 2.75 22.55 2.70
CA ARG A 45 2.17 23.38 1.65
C ARG A 45 2.82 23.12 0.30
N TRP A 46 1.99 23.05 -0.72
CA TRP A 46 2.40 22.96 -2.13
C TRP A 46 1.25 23.32 -3.07
N SER A 47 1.59 23.55 -4.30
CA SER A 47 0.64 23.72 -5.41
C SER A 47 1.20 23.05 -6.68
N THR A 48 0.67 23.35 -7.83
CA THR A 48 1.24 22.91 -9.11
C THR A 48 2.64 23.50 -9.40
N THR A 49 3.03 24.55 -8.68
CA THR A 49 4.30 25.28 -8.87
C THR A 49 5.08 25.49 -7.57
N GLU A 50 4.41 25.61 -6.42
CA GLU A 50 5.04 25.82 -5.13
C GLU A 50 5.56 24.51 -4.56
N ASN A 51 6.81 24.51 -4.06
CA ASN A 51 7.47 23.35 -3.47
C ASN A 51 7.56 22.11 -4.38
N VAL A 52 7.37 22.25 -5.68
CA VAL A 52 7.59 21.19 -6.66
C VAL A 52 9.08 21.16 -7.04
N ARG A 53 9.80 20.15 -6.59
CA ARG A 53 11.19 19.96 -6.97
C ARG A 53 11.34 19.47 -8.41
N TRP A 54 10.46 18.58 -8.82
CA TRP A 54 10.30 18.13 -10.19
C TRP A 54 8.93 17.51 -10.45
N LYS A 55 8.55 17.53 -11.72
CA LYS A 55 7.37 16.86 -12.28
C LYS A 55 7.84 16.04 -13.48
N ALA A 56 7.63 14.75 -13.46
CA ALA A 56 8.03 13.82 -14.52
C ALA A 56 6.81 13.15 -15.14
N ALA A 57 6.71 13.13 -16.46
CA ALA A 57 5.66 12.41 -17.17
C ALA A 57 5.87 10.89 -17.03
N ILE A 58 4.80 10.15 -16.71
CA ILE A 58 4.79 8.68 -16.65
C ILE A 58 3.90 8.18 -17.78
N PRO A 59 4.42 7.35 -18.69
CA PRO A 59 3.63 6.85 -19.81
C PRO A 59 2.56 5.86 -19.34
N GLY A 60 1.45 5.80 -20.05
CA GLY A 60 0.39 4.83 -19.83
C GLY A 60 -0.50 5.15 -18.63
N THR A 61 -1.05 4.11 -18.01
CA THR A 61 -1.98 4.22 -16.89
C THR A 61 -1.55 3.31 -15.75
N GLY A 62 -1.67 3.79 -14.51
CA GLY A 62 -1.35 2.97 -13.35
C GLY A 62 -1.66 3.70 -12.05
N TRP A 63 -2.03 2.93 -11.02
CA TRP A 63 -2.30 3.45 -9.68
C TRP A 63 -1.36 2.89 -8.62
N SER A 64 -0.28 2.20 -9.02
CA SER A 64 0.73 1.79 -8.07
C SER A 64 1.25 2.99 -7.30
N SER A 65 1.41 2.88 -5.99
CA SER A 65 2.14 3.85 -5.19
C SER A 65 3.61 3.90 -5.62
N PRO A 66 4.28 5.05 -5.53
CA PRO A 66 5.73 5.10 -5.69
C PRO A 66 6.42 4.31 -4.57
N VAL A 67 7.54 3.68 -4.93
CA VAL A 67 8.44 2.98 -4.00
C VAL A 67 9.81 3.61 -4.10
N VAL A 68 10.44 3.90 -2.97
CA VAL A 68 11.72 4.62 -2.92
C VAL A 68 12.76 3.84 -2.15
N TRP A 69 13.96 3.72 -2.74
CA TRP A 69 15.14 3.20 -2.05
C TRP A 69 16.40 3.91 -2.52
N GLY A 70 17.09 4.55 -1.60
CA GLY A 70 18.22 5.42 -1.93
C GLY A 70 17.78 6.53 -2.88
N ASP A 71 18.41 6.64 -4.03
CA ASP A 71 18.11 7.61 -5.08
C ASP A 71 17.23 7.05 -6.23
N HIS A 72 16.60 5.89 -6.03
CA HIS A 72 15.69 5.25 -6.97
C HIS A 72 14.22 5.45 -6.59
N VAL A 73 13.38 5.76 -7.57
CA VAL A 73 11.92 5.80 -7.44
C VAL A 73 11.31 4.86 -8.45
N PHE A 74 10.62 3.83 -7.99
CA PHE A 74 9.99 2.84 -8.85
C PHE A 74 8.47 3.02 -8.89
N VAL A 75 7.90 2.91 -10.09
CA VAL A 75 6.45 2.79 -10.33
C VAL A 75 6.20 1.73 -11.39
N THR A 76 5.00 1.13 -11.36
CA THR A 76 4.51 0.26 -12.44
C THR A 76 3.50 1.01 -13.29
N THR A 77 3.41 0.70 -14.58
CA THR A 77 2.43 1.29 -15.48
C THR A 77 2.03 0.32 -16.59
N ALA A 78 0.85 0.50 -17.16
CA ALA A 78 0.37 -0.24 -18.32
C ALA A 78 0.22 0.72 -19.50
N VAL A 79 0.96 0.45 -20.57
CA VAL A 79 1.00 1.28 -21.77
C VAL A 79 0.24 0.56 -22.90
N THR A 80 -0.57 1.31 -23.62
CA THR A 80 -1.32 0.83 -24.78
C THR A 80 -1.09 1.75 -25.97
N ASP A 81 -1.14 1.21 -27.18
CA ASP A 81 -0.96 1.97 -28.42
C ASP A 81 -2.23 2.76 -28.81
N THR A 82 -3.36 2.44 -28.17
CA THR A 82 -4.61 3.19 -28.35
C THR A 82 -4.91 4.01 -27.11
N PRO A 83 -5.54 5.18 -27.22
CA PRO A 83 -5.96 5.95 -26.06
C PRO A 83 -6.81 5.08 -25.13
N PRO A 84 -6.55 5.10 -23.82
CA PRO A 84 -7.41 4.39 -22.86
C PRO A 84 -8.81 5.00 -22.90
N PRO A 85 -9.87 4.21 -22.57
CA PRO A 85 -11.21 4.76 -22.42
C PRO A 85 -11.22 5.87 -21.35
N ALA A 86 -12.18 6.78 -21.46
CA ALA A 86 -12.37 7.83 -20.45
C ALA A 86 -12.55 7.15 -19.07
N ARG A 87 -11.84 7.69 -18.07
CA ARG A 87 -11.88 7.14 -16.71
C ARG A 87 -13.20 7.48 -16.04
N ALA A 88 -13.78 6.49 -15.37
CA ALA A 88 -14.91 6.73 -14.50
C ALA A 88 -14.47 7.55 -13.27
N ARG A 89 -15.25 8.55 -12.90
CA ARG A 89 -15.05 9.32 -11.67
C ARG A 89 -15.73 8.70 -10.45
N VAL A 90 -16.70 7.82 -10.67
CA VAL A 90 -17.51 7.19 -9.62
C VAL A 90 -17.47 5.68 -9.79
N TYR A 91 -17.47 4.93 -8.70
CA TYR A 91 -17.63 3.48 -8.74
C TYR A 91 -19.10 3.13 -8.99
N ASN A 92 -19.45 2.85 -10.25
CA ASN A 92 -20.70 2.22 -10.62
C ASN A 92 -20.44 0.77 -11.03
N ALA A 93 -21.23 -0.17 -10.54
CA ALA A 93 -21.03 -1.60 -10.73
C ALA A 93 -21.02 -2.07 -12.21
N GLY A 94 -21.49 -1.25 -13.14
CA GLY A 94 -21.54 -1.54 -14.57
C GLY A 94 -20.41 -0.92 -15.41
N GLU A 95 -19.52 -0.15 -14.81
CA GLU A 95 -18.47 0.58 -15.56
C GLU A 95 -17.21 -0.28 -15.76
N VAL A 96 -17.37 -1.36 -16.47
CA VAL A 96 -16.29 -2.28 -16.85
C VAL A 96 -16.01 -2.14 -18.33
N ALA A 97 -14.72 -2.08 -18.71
CA ALA A 97 -14.33 -2.04 -20.10
C ALA A 97 -14.79 -3.30 -20.83
N LYS A 98 -15.54 -3.15 -21.92
CA LYS A 98 -16.04 -4.28 -22.72
C LYS A 98 -14.93 -5.06 -23.44
N SER A 99 -13.85 -4.38 -23.74
CA SER A 99 -12.62 -4.95 -24.32
C SER A 99 -11.44 -4.10 -23.91
N SER A 100 -10.27 -4.66 -23.89
CA SER A 100 -9.03 -3.94 -23.59
C SER A 100 -8.06 -4.11 -24.73
N PRO A 101 -7.40 -3.03 -25.19
CA PRO A 101 -6.32 -3.14 -26.16
C PRO A 101 -5.13 -3.91 -25.55
N ARG A 102 -4.19 -4.30 -26.41
CA ARG A 102 -2.91 -4.86 -25.95
C ARG A 102 -2.27 -3.93 -24.94
N GLN A 103 -1.89 -4.47 -23.80
CA GLN A 103 -1.15 -3.76 -22.77
C GLN A 103 0.32 -4.17 -22.81
N ARG A 104 1.20 -3.22 -22.54
CA ARG A 104 2.61 -3.44 -22.19
C ARG A 104 2.76 -3.07 -20.72
N TRP A 105 3.02 -4.06 -19.89
CA TRP A 105 3.26 -3.85 -18.46
C TRP A 105 4.69 -3.43 -18.25
N MET A 106 4.89 -2.27 -17.67
CA MET A 106 6.18 -1.61 -17.55
C MET A 106 6.56 -1.38 -16.09
N VAL A 107 7.84 -1.51 -15.81
CA VAL A 107 8.47 -0.98 -14.59
C VAL A 107 9.31 0.24 -14.99
N VAL A 108 9.16 1.33 -14.26
CA VAL A 108 9.88 2.59 -14.51
C VAL A 108 10.69 2.93 -13.26
N ASP A 109 11.96 3.23 -13.44
CA ASP A 109 12.86 3.75 -12.42
C ASP A 109 13.24 5.20 -12.76
N LEU A 110 13.04 6.09 -11.80
CA LEU A 110 13.43 7.49 -11.90
C LEU A 110 14.49 7.82 -10.84
N ASP A 111 15.34 8.75 -11.19
CA ASP A 111 16.27 9.35 -10.24
C ASP A 111 15.51 10.26 -9.26
N LEU A 112 15.60 9.97 -7.96
CA LEU A 112 14.88 10.70 -6.92
C LEU A 112 15.23 12.20 -6.92
N LYS A 113 16.47 12.57 -7.19
CA LYS A 113 16.91 13.98 -7.12
C LYS A 113 16.42 14.79 -8.29
N SER A 114 16.50 14.24 -9.50
CA SER A 114 16.25 14.96 -10.75
C SER A 114 14.91 14.65 -11.44
N GLY A 115 14.23 13.56 -11.04
CA GLY A 115 13.03 13.08 -11.74
C GLY A 115 13.29 12.48 -13.13
N LYS A 116 14.56 12.38 -13.54
CA LYS A 116 14.91 11.79 -14.84
C LYS A 116 14.72 10.29 -14.80
N VAL A 117 14.15 9.73 -15.87
CA VAL A 117 14.01 8.30 -16.04
C VAL A 117 15.40 7.67 -16.19
N ARG A 118 15.77 6.77 -15.30
CA ARG A 118 16.99 5.97 -15.38
C ARG A 118 16.82 4.83 -16.37
N TRP A 119 15.68 4.15 -16.27
CA TRP A 119 15.30 3.09 -17.20
C TRP A 119 13.79 2.83 -17.16
N GLN A 120 13.31 2.24 -18.26
CA GLN A 120 11.98 1.65 -18.39
C GLN A 120 12.13 0.25 -18.93
N ARG A 121 11.41 -0.72 -18.37
CA ARG A 121 11.46 -2.11 -18.82
C ARG A 121 10.06 -2.67 -19.00
N GLU A 122 9.84 -3.26 -20.16
CA GLU A 122 8.67 -4.07 -20.39
C GLU A 122 8.83 -5.39 -19.64
N ALA A 123 7.89 -5.67 -18.75
CA ALA A 123 7.83 -6.94 -18.03
C ALA A 123 7.07 -7.98 -18.85
N ALA A 124 5.96 -7.57 -19.47
CA ALA A 124 5.13 -8.42 -20.33
C ALA A 124 4.31 -7.59 -21.33
N SER A 125 3.82 -8.23 -22.38
CA SER A 125 2.86 -7.65 -23.33
C SER A 125 1.83 -8.67 -23.76
N ALA A 126 0.55 -8.36 -23.58
CA ALA A 126 -0.57 -9.20 -24.02
C ALA A 126 -1.87 -8.39 -24.13
N VAL A 127 -2.87 -8.97 -24.79
CA VAL A 127 -4.25 -8.52 -24.67
C VAL A 127 -4.79 -9.09 -23.35
N PRO A 128 -5.29 -8.26 -22.41
CA PRO A 128 -5.85 -8.76 -21.17
C PRO A 128 -7.04 -9.69 -21.42
N VAL A 129 -7.02 -10.85 -20.77
CA VAL A 129 -8.09 -11.86 -20.89
C VAL A 129 -9.26 -11.61 -19.92
N GLN A 130 -9.03 -10.75 -18.93
CA GLN A 130 -10.06 -10.31 -17.97
C GLN A 130 -10.25 -8.80 -18.09
N PRO A 131 -11.48 -8.30 -17.92
CA PRO A 131 -11.74 -6.87 -17.92
C PRO A 131 -11.21 -6.18 -16.67
N ASN A 132 -11.25 -4.84 -16.70
CA ASN A 132 -10.99 -3.98 -15.57
C ASN A 132 -12.10 -2.94 -15.42
N HIS A 133 -12.39 -2.52 -14.19
CA HIS A 133 -13.25 -1.36 -13.94
C HIS A 133 -12.59 -0.11 -14.52
N LEU A 134 -13.37 0.80 -15.12
CA LEU A 134 -12.83 2.02 -15.75
C LEU A 134 -12.09 2.94 -14.78
N LYS A 135 -12.34 2.82 -13.49
CA LYS A 135 -11.60 3.54 -12.45
C LYS A 135 -10.31 2.83 -12.01
N ASN A 136 -10.20 1.53 -12.25
CA ASN A 136 -9.00 0.75 -11.97
C ASN A 136 -7.97 0.88 -13.12
N SER A 137 -6.79 0.26 -12.99
CA SER A 137 -5.79 0.15 -14.04
C SER A 137 -5.22 -1.26 -14.10
N PHE A 138 -4.54 -1.60 -15.18
CA PHE A 138 -3.81 -2.87 -15.31
C PHE A 138 -2.44 -2.85 -14.61
N ALA A 139 -2.15 -1.79 -13.83
CA ALA A 139 -0.93 -1.61 -13.03
C ALA A 139 -1.27 -0.85 -11.73
N SER A 140 -2.17 -1.40 -10.95
CA SER A 140 -2.58 -0.85 -9.65
C SER A 140 -1.78 -1.41 -8.49
N GLU A 141 -1.20 -2.60 -8.66
CA GLU A 141 -0.35 -3.24 -7.67
C GLU A 141 0.96 -2.43 -7.50
N THR A 142 1.25 -2.07 -6.27
CA THR A 142 2.48 -1.36 -5.91
C THR A 142 3.65 -2.33 -5.89
N PRO A 143 4.78 -2.02 -6.53
CA PRO A 143 5.97 -2.86 -6.44
C PRO A 143 6.57 -2.85 -5.02
N VAL A 144 7.50 -3.76 -4.76
CA VAL A 144 8.26 -3.80 -3.50
C VAL A 144 9.76 -3.95 -3.80
N THR A 145 10.63 -3.45 -2.91
CA THR A 145 12.09 -3.54 -3.09
C THR A 145 12.81 -3.99 -1.84
N ASP A 146 13.92 -4.72 -2.04
CA ASP A 146 14.88 -5.14 -1.00
C ASP A 146 16.16 -4.27 -0.99
N GLY A 147 16.20 -3.20 -1.79
CA GLY A 147 17.39 -2.38 -1.96
C GLY A 147 18.41 -2.91 -2.97
N GLN A 148 18.16 -4.08 -3.56
CA GLN A 148 18.95 -4.68 -4.64
C GLN A 148 18.12 -4.97 -5.88
N ARG A 149 16.84 -5.27 -5.68
CA ARG A 149 15.86 -5.61 -6.72
C ARG A 149 14.56 -4.88 -6.47
N VAL A 150 13.84 -4.63 -7.53
CA VAL A 150 12.43 -4.26 -7.51
C VAL A 150 11.60 -5.44 -8.01
N TYR A 151 10.55 -5.76 -7.27
CA TYR A 151 9.62 -6.85 -7.55
C TYR A 151 8.28 -6.24 -7.96
N ALA A 152 7.90 -6.45 -9.20
CA ALA A 152 6.64 -5.98 -9.76
C ALA A 152 5.68 -7.16 -9.94
N TYR A 153 4.50 -7.03 -9.40
CA TYR A 153 3.40 -7.95 -9.63
C TYR A 153 2.37 -7.28 -10.54
N PHE A 154 2.02 -7.96 -11.60
CA PHE A 154 0.91 -7.60 -12.47
C PHE A 154 -0.05 -8.79 -12.50
N ASN A 155 -1.21 -8.63 -11.93
CA ASN A 155 -2.19 -9.72 -11.79
C ASN A 155 -2.51 -10.41 -13.12
N HIS A 156 -2.42 -9.67 -14.25
CA HIS A 156 -2.66 -10.18 -15.60
C HIS A 156 -1.44 -10.83 -16.27
N ALA A 157 -0.25 -10.73 -15.70
CA ALA A 157 0.98 -11.18 -16.34
C ALA A 157 1.89 -12.01 -15.42
N GLY A 158 1.85 -11.76 -14.11
CA GLY A 158 2.67 -12.46 -13.13
C GLY A 158 3.65 -11.57 -12.39
N LEU A 159 4.72 -12.18 -11.89
CA LEU A 159 5.74 -11.56 -11.06
C LEU A 159 7.05 -11.42 -11.83
N PHE A 160 7.72 -10.28 -11.62
CA PHE A 160 8.97 -9.95 -12.29
C PHE A 160 9.91 -9.29 -11.29
N ALA A 161 11.17 -9.73 -11.26
CA ALA A 161 12.22 -9.11 -10.47
C ALA A 161 13.28 -8.48 -11.39
N PHE A 162 13.53 -7.20 -11.22
CA PHE A 162 14.58 -6.48 -11.92
C PHE A 162 15.64 -6.01 -10.93
N ASP A 163 16.92 -6.05 -11.30
CA ASP A 163 17.96 -5.37 -10.53
C ASP A 163 17.83 -3.83 -10.72
N PHE A 164 18.56 -3.06 -9.92
CA PHE A 164 18.53 -1.60 -10.00
C PHE A 164 19.12 -1.02 -11.30
N LYS A 165 19.77 -1.86 -12.12
CA LYS A 165 20.19 -1.50 -13.49
C LYS A 165 19.13 -1.83 -14.54
N GLY A 166 17.96 -2.33 -14.12
CA GLY A 166 16.86 -2.70 -15.00
C GLY A 166 17.08 -4.01 -15.76
N ARG A 167 17.96 -4.90 -15.30
CA ARG A 167 18.09 -6.24 -15.87
C ARG A 167 17.09 -7.17 -15.20
N LEU A 168 16.35 -7.92 -16.02
CA LEU A 168 15.46 -8.98 -15.53
C LEU A 168 16.30 -10.06 -14.84
N VAL A 169 16.02 -10.32 -13.55
CA VAL A 169 16.68 -11.35 -12.75
C VAL A 169 15.91 -12.66 -12.85
N TRP A 170 14.60 -12.58 -12.66
CA TRP A 170 13.70 -13.71 -12.85
C TRP A 170 12.28 -13.22 -13.17
N SER A 171 11.48 -14.10 -13.75
CA SER A 171 10.05 -13.88 -13.95
C SER A 171 9.27 -15.14 -13.63
N ARG A 172 8.04 -14.97 -13.17
CA ARG A 172 7.07 -16.04 -12.94
C ARG A 172 5.76 -15.63 -13.59
N PRO A 173 5.50 -16.05 -14.84
CA PRO A 173 4.22 -15.83 -15.47
C PRO A 173 3.09 -16.45 -14.65
N MET A 174 1.97 -15.76 -14.56
CA MET A 174 0.77 -16.20 -13.83
C MET A 174 -0.44 -15.96 -14.70
N GLN A 175 -1.42 -16.85 -14.58
CA GLN A 175 -2.68 -16.71 -15.27
C GLN A 175 -3.53 -15.64 -14.60
N ALA A 176 -4.13 -14.74 -15.39
CA ALA A 176 -5.04 -13.72 -14.88
C ALA A 176 -6.31 -14.39 -14.33
N PRO A 177 -6.60 -14.24 -13.03
CA PRO A 177 -7.77 -14.84 -12.41
C PRO A 177 -9.02 -14.01 -12.73
N ARG A 178 -10.18 -14.64 -12.61
CA ARG A 178 -11.45 -13.95 -12.70
C ARG A 178 -11.72 -13.19 -11.39
N ILE A 179 -11.77 -11.88 -11.47
CA ILE A 179 -12.12 -11.00 -10.35
C ILE A 179 -13.60 -10.64 -10.42
N ARG A 180 -14.25 -10.57 -9.26
CA ARG A 180 -15.67 -10.26 -9.11
C ARG A 180 -16.08 -9.06 -9.94
N SER A 181 -17.18 -9.20 -10.66
CA SER A 181 -17.75 -8.15 -11.52
C SER A 181 -16.79 -7.57 -12.57
N GLY A 182 -15.65 -8.21 -12.84
CA GLY A 182 -14.64 -7.70 -13.75
C GLY A 182 -13.92 -6.43 -13.27
N TRP A 183 -13.87 -6.21 -11.95
CA TRP A 183 -13.29 -4.98 -11.40
C TRP A 183 -11.75 -4.92 -11.45
N GLY A 184 -11.11 -6.03 -11.79
CA GLY A 184 -9.65 -6.13 -11.78
C GLY A 184 -9.06 -6.23 -10.37
N ALA A 185 -7.78 -6.51 -10.27
CA ALA A 185 -7.06 -6.68 -9.02
C ALA A 185 -6.35 -5.39 -8.58
N ALA A 186 -5.86 -5.37 -7.33
CA ALA A 186 -5.04 -4.29 -6.78
C ALA A 186 -4.17 -4.74 -5.58
N ALA A 187 -4.28 -5.99 -5.12
CA ALA A 187 -3.45 -6.50 -4.03
C ALA A 187 -1.96 -6.49 -4.42
N SER A 188 -1.16 -5.77 -3.66
CA SER A 188 0.28 -5.65 -3.89
C SER A 188 1.06 -6.80 -3.25
N PRO A 189 2.24 -7.17 -3.74
CA PRO A 189 3.13 -8.07 -3.03
C PRO A 189 3.72 -7.40 -1.80
N VAL A 190 4.16 -8.20 -0.82
CA VAL A 190 4.95 -7.72 0.32
C VAL A 190 6.21 -8.56 0.47
N LEU A 191 7.26 -7.93 1.00
CA LEU A 191 8.56 -8.56 1.19
C LEU A 191 8.93 -8.57 2.67
N HIS A 192 9.38 -9.73 3.16
CA HIS A 192 9.92 -9.86 4.50
C HIS A 192 10.95 -11.00 4.56
N ASP A 193 12.12 -10.72 5.11
CA ASP A 193 13.19 -11.68 5.35
C ASP A 193 13.49 -12.58 4.13
N GLY A 194 13.68 -11.92 2.96
CA GLY A 194 13.99 -12.59 1.70
C GLY A 194 12.85 -13.41 1.09
N ARG A 195 11.63 -13.29 1.62
CA ARG A 195 10.43 -13.93 1.10
C ARG A 195 9.46 -12.92 0.53
N LEU A 196 8.96 -13.20 -0.65
CA LEU A 196 7.93 -12.42 -1.32
C LEU A 196 6.58 -13.11 -1.14
N TYR A 197 5.61 -12.43 -0.56
CA TYR A 197 4.26 -12.94 -0.33
C TYR A 197 3.29 -12.27 -1.28
N VAL A 198 2.43 -13.08 -1.90
CA VAL A 198 1.39 -12.65 -2.84
C VAL A 198 0.08 -13.30 -2.46
N VAL A 199 -0.94 -12.50 -2.26
CA VAL A 199 -2.33 -12.95 -2.19
C VAL A 199 -2.94 -12.83 -3.58
N ASN A 200 -3.58 -13.90 -4.03
CA ASN A 200 -4.38 -13.90 -5.24
C ASN A 200 -5.78 -14.42 -4.89
N ASP A 201 -6.58 -13.54 -4.29
CA ASP A 201 -7.98 -13.83 -3.94
C ASP A 201 -8.87 -13.49 -5.12
N ASN A 202 -9.59 -14.49 -5.64
CA ASN A 202 -10.34 -14.43 -6.89
C ASN A 202 -11.54 -15.38 -6.87
N GLU A 203 -12.37 -15.32 -7.89
CA GLU A 203 -13.63 -16.12 -7.97
C GLU A 203 -13.39 -17.59 -8.35
N ASP A 204 -12.17 -17.98 -8.76
CA ASP A 204 -11.89 -19.33 -9.28
C ASP A 204 -11.09 -20.18 -8.26
N ALA A 205 -9.89 -19.72 -7.90
CA ALA A 205 -8.95 -20.46 -7.05
C ALA A 205 -8.05 -19.49 -6.28
N SER A 206 -8.53 -19.02 -5.14
CA SER A 206 -7.80 -18.13 -4.24
C SER A 206 -6.61 -18.82 -3.58
N TYR A 207 -5.52 -18.10 -3.38
CA TYR A 207 -4.35 -18.61 -2.67
C TYR A 207 -3.47 -17.52 -2.06
N LEU A 208 -2.67 -17.92 -1.07
CA LEU A 208 -1.51 -17.18 -0.57
C LEU A 208 -0.25 -17.92 -1.01
N LEU A 209 0.67 -17.21 -1.65
CA LEU A 209 1.90 -17.75 -2.21
C LEU A 209 3.11 -17.07 -1.55
N ALA A 210 4.09 -17.87 -1.14
CA ALA A 210 5.40 -17.39 -0.72
C ALA A 210 6.48 -17.86 -1.68
N LEU A 211 7.33 -16.92 -2.10
CA LEU A 211 8.45 -17.17 -2.98
C LEU A 211 9.76 -16.77 -2.31
N ASP A 212 10.84 -17.45 -2.65
CA ASP A 212 12.19 -16.95 -2.42
C ASP A 212 12.42 -15.72 -3.30
N ALA A 213 12.63 -14.56 -2.68
CA ALA A 213 12.73 -13.30 -3.41
C ALA A 213 13.95 -13.25 -4.36
N LYS A 214 15.03 -13.97 -4.04
CA LYS A 214 16.25 -13.98 -4.85
C LYS A 214 16.06 -14.75 -6.15
N THR A 215 15.28 -15.83 -6.13
CA THR A 215 15.19 -16.81 -7.24
C THR A 215 13.81 -16.89 -7.87
N GLY A 216 12.76 -16.37 -7.24
CA GLY A 216 11.37 -16.54 -7.67
C GLY A 216 10.81 -17.96 -7.47
N LYS A 217 11.56 -18.86 -6.83
CA LYS A 217 11.11 -20.22 -6.55
C LYS A 217 10.02 -20.22 -5.47
N GLU A 218 9.02 -21.05 -5.66
CA GLU A 218 7.98 -21.29 -4.68
C GLU A 218 8.55 -21.94 -3.42
N LEU A 219 8.28 -21.33 -2.28
CA LEU A 219 8.59 -21.90 -0.97
C LEU A 219 7.39 -22.70 -0.45
N TRP A 220 6.20 -22.13 -0.59
CA TRP A 220 4.94 -22.76 -0.27
C TRP A 220 3.76 -22.00 -0.90
N LYS A 221 2.64 -22.68 -1.03
CA LYS A 221 1.36 -22.15 -1.45
C LYS A 221 0.27 -22.70 -0.55
N VAL A 222 -0.64 -21.84 -0.10
CA VAL A 222 -1.82 -22.21 0.68
C VAL A 222 -3.06 -21.83 -0.12
N ASP A 223 -3.87 -22.82 -0.46
CA ASP A 223 -5.14 -22.59 -1.11
C ASP A 223 -6.14 -21.98 -0.11
N ARG A 224 -6.98 -21.09 -0.61
CA ARG A 224 -7.96 -20.33 0.15
C ARG A 224 -9.34 -20.50 -0.50
N GLU A 225 -10.40 -20.24 0.25
CA GLU A 225 -11.76 -20.22 -0.31
C GLU A 225 -11.88 -19.19 -1.44
N PRO A 226 -12.46 -19.56 -2.59
CA PRO A 226 -12.70 -18.63 -3.67
C PRO A 226 -13.56 -17.44 -3.23
N GLY A 227 -13.20 -16.26 -3.73
CA GLY A 227 -13.88 -15.00 -3.46
C GLY A 227 -12.89 -13.85 -3.53
N SER A 228 -13.23 -12.82 -4.30
CA SER A 228 -12.34 -11.69 -4.57
C SER A 228 -12.11 -10.83 -3.34
N SER A 229 -10.85 -10.45 -3.15
CA SER A 229 -10.39 -9.43 -2.20
C SER A 229 -9.28 -8.62 -2.85
N TRP A 230 -9.16 -7.37 -2.46
CA TRP A 230 -8.14 -6.44 -2.98
C TRP A 230 -7.10 -6.07 -1.94
N VAL A 231 -7.12 -6.76 -0.81
CA VAL A 231 -6.26 -6.45 0.34
C VAL A 231 -4.84 -6.91 0.07
N THR A 232 -3.89 -5.99 0.17
CA THR A 232 -2.47 -6.32 0.24
C THR A 232 -2.20 -7.12 1.51
N PRO A 233 -1.51 -8.28 1.46
CA PRO A 233 -1.16 -9.02 2.67
C PRO A 233 -0.30 -8.16 3.60
N PHE A 234 -0.37 -8.41 4.89
CA PHE A 234 0.33 -7.64 5.91
C PHE A 234 1.29 -8.53 6.69
N VAL A 235 2.54 -8.13 6.81
CA VAL A 235 3.51 -8.81 7.67
C VAL A 235 3.49 -8.16 9.04
N TRP A 236 2.95 -8.85 10.02
CA TRP A 236 2.90 -8.42 11.40
C TRP A 236 4.04 -9.02 12.20
N VAL A 237 5.08 -8.22 12.43
CA VAL A 237 6.15 -8.56 13.36
C VAL A 237 5.74 -8.06 14.73
N ASN A 238 5.51 -8.95 15.66
CA ASN A 238 5.11 -8.65 17.03
C ASN A 238 6.03 -9.35 18.05
N ASP A 239 5.82 -9.11 19.35
CA ASP A 239 6.65 -9.65 20.44
C ASP A 239 6.57 -11.18 20.61
N ARG A 240 5.65 -11.84 19.91
CA ARG A 240 5.46 -13.29 19.95
C ARG A 240 6.03 -13.98 18.72
N ARG A 241 5.82 -13.41 17.54
CA ARG A 241 6.20 -14.03 16.25
C ARG A 241 5.96 -13.11 15.06
N THR A 242 6.41 -13.53 13.90
CA THR A 242 6.02 -12.94 12.61
C THR A 242 4.82 -13.66 12.02
N GLU A 243 3.81 -12.91 11.61
CA GLU A 243 2.56 -13.41 11.05
C GLU A 243 2.29 -12.79 9.67
N ILE A 244 1.80 -13.59 8.73
CA ILE A 244 1.33 -13.14 7.42
C ILE A 244 -0.19 -13.05 7.49
N VAL A 245 -0.70 -11.83 7.59
CA VAL A 245 -2.14 -11.56 7.79
C VAL A 245 -2.80 -11.22 6.46
N THR A 246 -3.91 -11.86 6.16
CA THR A 246 -4.68 -11.67 4.93
C THR A 246 -6.15 -11.47 5.25
N ILE A 247 -6.79 -10.52 4.58
CA ILE A 247 -8.25 -10.33 4.64
C ILE A 247 -8.82 -10.83 3.31
N GLY A 248 -9.44 -11.98 3.32
CA GLY A 248 -10.06 -12.59 2.16
C GLY A 248 -11.59 -12.50 2.21
N TRP A 249 -12.24 -13.33 1.42
CA TRP A 249 -13.71 -13.38 1.41
C TRP A 249 -14.22 -13.91 2.76
N LYS A 250 -15.01 -13.10 3.47
CA LYS A 250 -15.67 -13.38 4.76
C LYS A 250 -14.76 -13.67 5.95
N LYS A 251 -13.44 -13.81 5.77
CA LYS A 251 -12.52 -14.16 6.86
C LYS A 251 -11.19 -13.43 6.76
N VAL A 252 -10.69 -13.05 7.92
CA VAL A 252 -9.27 -12.76 8.12
C VAL A 252 -8.57 -14.06 8.50
N ARG A 253 -7.37 -14.29 7.98
CA ARG A 253 -6.51 -15.40 8.35
C ARG A 253 -5.08 -14.93 8.53
N ALA A 254 -4.43 -15.43 9.57
CA ALA A 254 -3.01 -15.24 9.80
C ALA A 254 -2.27 -16.55 9.69
N TYR A 255 -1.13 -16.51 9.06
CA TYR A 255 -0.27 -17.66 8.83
C TYR A 255 1.12 -17.38 9.40
N ASP A 256 1.83 -18.44 9.80
CA ASP A 256 3.25 -18.32 10.09
C ASP A 256 4.06 -18.14 8.79
N VAL A 257 5.37 -17.89 8.93
CA VAL A 257 6.28 -17.72 7.79
C VAL A 257 6.47 -19.00 6.95
N ARG A 258 5.94 -20.14 7.38
CA ARG A 258 5.97 -21.44 6.68
C ARG A 258 4.61 -21.78 6.03
N GLY A 259 3.59 -20.92 6.20
CA GLY A 259 2.25 -21.09 5.65
C GLY A 259 1.27 -21.85 6.55
N ALA A 260 1.64 -22.20 7.77
CA ALA A 260 0.70 -22.82 8.71
C ALA A 260 -0.29 -21.78 9.23
N LEU A 261 -1.59 -22.13 9.24
CA LEU A 261 -2.65 -21.29 9.79
C LEU A 261 -2.46 -21.13 11.31
N LEU A 262 -2.43 -19.90 11.78
CA LEU A 262 -2.28 -19.55 13.19
C LEU A 262 -3.64 -19.25 13.84
N TRP A 263 -4.40 -18.38 13.18
CA TRP A 263 -5.73 -17.99 13.64
C TRP A 263 -6.60 -17.50 12.47
N GLU A 264 -7.91 -17.50 12.70
CA GLU A 264 -8.89 -16.90 11.81
C GLU A 264 -9.91 -16.07 12.58
N LEU A 265 -10.52 -15.09 11.88
CA LEU A 265 -11.56 -14.22 12.38
C LEU A 265 -12.64 -14.01 11.33
N SER A 266 -13.87 -14.26 11.69
CA SER A 266 -15.08 -14.03 10.90
C SER A 266 -15.76 -12.70 11.28
N GLY A 267 -16.83 -12.34 10.59
CA GLY A 267 -17.60 -11.12 10.90
C GLY A 267 -17.04 -9.86 10.22
N ILE A 268 -16.48 -10.02 9.02
CA ILE A 268 -16.04 -8.92 8.16
C ILE A 268 -17.02 -8.69 7.01
N SER A 269 -16.85 -7.56 6.29
CA SER A 269 -17.60 -7.28 5.06
C SER A 269 -17.28 -8.30 3.96
N THR A 270 -18.19 -8.43 3.00
CA THR A 270 -18.03 -9.40 1.90
C THR A 270 -16.95 -9.02 0.91
N LEU A 271 -16.64 -7.74 0.76
CA LEU A 271 -15.55 -7.25 -0.09
C LEU A 271 -14.62 -6.35 0.74
N SER A 272 -13.33 -6.64 0.68
CA SER A 272 -12.33 -5.95 1.47
C SER A 272 -11.24 -5.34 0.57
N ILE A 273 -10.86 -4.10 0.88
CA ILE A 273 -9.81 -3.35 0.19
C ILE A 273 -8.76 -2.85 1.19
N PRO A 274 -9.13 -2.29 2.37
CA PRO A 274 -8.17 -1.71 3.30
C PRO A 274 -7.13 -2.73 3.79
N THR A 275 -5.87 -2.37 3.65
CA THR A 275 -4.75 -3.15 4.20
C THR A 275 -4.68 -2.99 5.72
N PRO A 276 -4.39 -4.05 6.49
CA PRO A 276 -4.16 -3.95 7.93
C PRO A 276 -3.06 -2.95 8.29
N VAL A 277 -3.10 -2.43 9.50
CA VAL A 277 -2.05 -1.61 10.10
C VAL A 277 -1.76 -2.09 11.51
N ALA A 278 -0.50 -2.05 11.93
CA ALA A 278 -0.11 -2.39 13.31
C ALA A 278 0.58 -1.21 13.97
N ALA A 279 0.21 -0.93 15.20
CA ALA A 279 0.82 0.10 16.03
C ALA A 279 0.53 -0.21 17.50
N ASN A 280 1.41 0.27 18.41
CA ASN A 280 1.22 0.18 19.86
C ASN A 280 0.92 -1.25 20.36
N GLY A 281 1.53 -2.27 19.73
CA GLY A 281 1.34 -3.68 20.09
C GLY A 281 0.03 -4.29 19.60
N LEU A 282 -0.81 -3.59 18.86
CA LEU A 282 -2.08 -4.08 18.30
C LEU A 282 -2.03 -4.14 16.77
N LEU A 283 -2.78 -5.10 16.22
CA LEU A 283 -3.06 -5.20 14.79
C LEU A 283 -4.50 -4.75 14.53
N TYR A 284 -4.68 -3.75 13.65
CA TYR A 284 -5.99 -3.24 13.28
C TYR A 284 -6.39 -3.79 11.92
N LEU A 285 -7.56 -4.40 11.90
CA LEU A 285 -8.19 -4.99 10.72
C LEU A 285 -9.45 -4.19 10.41
N SER A 286 -9.61 -3.77 9.17
CA SER A 286 -10.80 -3.03 8.74
C SER A 286 -11.37 -3.59 7.45
N SER A 287 -12.71 -3.59 7.32
CA SER A 287 -13.41 -4.11 6.16
C SER A 287 -14.77 -3.42 6.03
N GLY A 288 -14.97 -2.59 5.01
CA GLY A 288 -16.11 -1.67 4.95
C GLY A 288 -16.81 -1.57 3.60
N PHE A 289 -17.27 -2.68 2.99
CA PHE A 289 -18.01 -2.62 1.73
C PHE A 289 -19.31 -1.80 1.87
N ARG A 290 -19.60 -0.93 0.89
CA ARG A 290 -20.67 0.08 0.98
C ARG A 290 -22.05 -0.48 1.26
N VAL A 291 -22.40 -1.63 0.65
CA VAL A 291 -23.75 -2.22 0.75
C VAL A 291 -23.88 -3.18 1.92
N ASP A 292 -22.78 -3.55 2.56
CA ASP A 292 -22.82 -4.43 3.72
C ASP A 292 -23.29 -3.66 4.97
N PRO A 293 -24.11 -4.28 5.83
CA PRO A 293 -24.50 -3.67 7.10
C PRO A 293 -23.30 -3.58 8.07
N LEU A 294 -22.41 -4.56 8.04
CA LEU A 294 -21.21 -4.59 8.87
C LEU A 294 -20.04 -3.92 8.16
N LYS A 295 -19.42 -2.95 8.84
CA LYS A 295 -18.19 -2.27 8.44
C LYS A 295 -17.21 -2.29 9.61
N PRO A 296 -16.74 -3.50 9.97
CA PRO A 296 -16.04 -3.66 11.24
C PRO A 296 -14.60 -3.19 11.22
N VAL A 297 -14.16 -2.74 12.38
CA VAL A 297 -12.76 -2.63 12.77
C VAL A 297 -12.54 -3.54 13.96
N TYR A 298 -11.45 -4.30 13.95
CA TYR A 298 -10.99 -5.14 15.05
C TYR A 298 -9.57 -4.75 15.43
N ALA A 299 -9.28 -4.63 16.72
CA ALA A 299 -7.93 -4.52 17.25
C ALA A 299 -7.52 -5.84 17.89
N VAL A 300 -6.55 -6.53 17.28
CA VAL A 300 -6.11 -7.86 17.67
C VAL A 300 -4.81 -7.78 18.46
N LYS A 301 -4.74 -8.54 19.56
CA LYS A 301 -3.56 -8.67 20.43
C LYS A 301 -2.59 -9.71 19.87
N PRO A 302 -1.28 -9.60 20.15
CA PRO A 302 -0.30 -10.62 19.82
C PRO A 302 -0.62 -11.96 20.51
N GLY A 303 -0.21 -13.08 19.88
CA GLY A 303 -0.39 -14.41 20.42
C GLY A 303 -1.75 -15.05 20.14
N ALA A 304 -2.58 -14.43 19.29
CA ALA A 304 -3.86 -15.00 18.85
C ALA A 304 -3.68 -16.41 18.24
N SER A 305 -4.60 -17.33 18.52
CA SER A 305 -4.57 -18.70 18.00
C SER A 305 -5.99 -19.29 17.86
N GLY A 306 -6.19 -20.15 16.84
CA GLY A 306 -7.47 -20.77 16.54
C GLY A 306 -8.51 -19.79 16.00
N ASP A 307 -9.78 -20.05 16.23
CA ASP A 307 -10.85 -19.11 15.85
C ASP A 307 -11.03 -18.04 16.94
N ILE A 308 -10.72 -16.79 16.59
CA ILE A 308 -10.82 -15.63 17.48
C ILE A 308 -12.06 -14.77 17.23
N SER A 309 -13.02 -15.28 16.47
CA SER A 309 -14.25 -14.57 16.15
C SER A 309 -15.03 -14.21 17.41
N LEU A 310 -15.64 -13.02 17.38
CA LEU A 310 -16.52 -12.57 18.46
C LEU A 310 -17.87 -13.26 18.38
N LYS A 311 -18.43 -13.61 19.52
CA LYS A 311 -19.83 -14.07 19.61
C LYS A 311 -20.80 -12.90 19.41
N PRO A 312 -22.05 -13.17 19.12
CA PRO A 312 -23.07 -12.11 19.04
C PRO A 312 -23.05 -11.21 20.28
N ASN A 313 -23.05 -9.88 20.04
CA ASN A 313 -22.99 -8.83 21.07
C ASN A 313 -21.67 -8.69 21.87
N GLU A 314 -20.66 -9.48 21.56
CA GLU A 314 -19.31 -9.24 22.10
C GLU A 314 -18.59 -8.16 21.28
N THR A 315 -17.83 -7.31 21.95
CA THR A 315 -16.95 -6.29 21.32
C THR A 315 -15.47 -6.55 21.61
N ALA A 316 -15.16 -7.53 22.47
CA ALA A 316 -13.82 -7.92 22.85
C ALA A 316 -13.81 -9.38 23.31
N ASN A 317 -12.62 -10.03 23.27
CA ASN A 317 -12.38 -11.35 23.88
C ASN A 317 -10.91 -11.48 24.32
N ALA A 318 -10.43 -12.70 24.55
CA ALA A 318 -9.04 -12.92 24.95
C ALA A 318 -8.04 -12.31 23.94
N PHE A 319 -8.32 -12.37 22.64
CA PHE A 319 -7.43 -11.97 21.56
C PHE A 319 -7.86 -10.67 20.84
N VAL A 320 -9.13 -10.30 20.88
CA VAL A 320 -9.63 -9.02 20.36
C VAL A 320 -9.70 -8.03 21.51
N ALA A 321 -8.90 -6.95 21.44
CA ALA A 321 -8.87 -5.90 22.48
C ALA A 321 -10.15 -5.07 22.45
N TRP A 322 -10.60 -4.69 21.24
CA TRP A 322 -11.86 -4.00 20.99
C TRP A 322 -12.31 -4.21 19.55
N SER A 323 -13.56 -4.00 19.29
CA SER A 323 -14.14 -3.93 17.95
C SER A 323 -15.21 -2.86 17.85
N ASN A 324 -15.43 -2.39 16.61
CA ASN A 324 -16.52 -1.48 16.27
C ASN A 324 -17.10 -1.92 14.92
N SER A 325 -18.40 -2.21 14.87
CA SER A 325 -19.07 -2.83 13.72
C SER A 325 -19.37 -1.89 12.55
N THR A 326 -19.12 -0.56 12.70
CA THR A 326 -19.53 0.48 11.72
C THR A 326 -18.42 1.46 11.36
N LEU A 327 -17.22 1.28 11.87
CA LEU A 327 -16.13 2.26 11.79
C LEU A 327 -15.31 2.16 10.49
N ALA A 328 -15.25 1.01 9.82
CA ALA A 328 -14.38 0.81 8.67
C ALA A 328 -14.78 1.64 7.44
N SER A 329 -13.77 2.08 6.69
CA SER A 329 -13.92 2.64 5.34
C SER A 329 -14.01 1.55 4.27
N TYR A 330 -14.35 1.93 3.03
CA TYR A 330 -14.37 1.03 1.89
C TYR A 330 -13.01 0.94 1.18
N ASN A 331 -12.45 2.07 0.72
CA ASN A 331 -11.22 2.06 -0.07
C ASN A 331 -9.96 2.39 0.75
N PRO A 332 -9.87 3.54 1.46
CA PRO A 332 -8.64 3.90 2.16
C PRO A 332 -8.32 2.95 3.31
N SER A 333 -7.06 2.55 3.43
CA SER A 333 -6.59 1.88 4.65
C SER A 333 -6.55 2.87 5.81
N ALA A 334 -6.81 2.39 7.03
CA ALA A 334 -6.75 3.22 8.22
C ALA A 334 -5.33 3.71 8.52
N LEU A 335 -5.21 4.72 9.36
CA LEU A 335 -3.94 5.27 9.84
C LEU A 335 -3.94 5.26 11.37
N VAL A 336 -2.85 4.80 11.98
CA VAL A 336 -2.61 4.98 13.42
C VAL A 336 -1.45 5.96 13.58
N TYR A 337 -1.74 7.09 14.22
CA TYR A 337 -0.73 8.13 14.43
C TYR A 337 -0.91 8.79 15.80
N ARG A 338 0.18 8.84 16.59
CA ARG A 338 0.20 9.43 17.94
C ARG A 338 -0.92 8.93 18.86
N GLY A 339 -1.16 7.60 18.85
CA GLY A 339 -2.16 6.96 19.70
C GLY A 339 -3.61 7.05 19.19
N THR A 340 -3.84 7.68 18.05
CA THR A 340 -5.17 7.83 17.45
C THR A 340 -5.31 6.96 16.20
N TYR A 341 -6.42 6.23 16.10
CA TYR A 341 -6.86 5.47 14.93
C TYR A 341 -7.75 6.36 14.08
N TYR A 342 -7.28 6.72 12.89
CA TYR A 342 -8.01 7.55 11.92
C TYR A 342 -8.63 6.70 10.83
N THR A 343 -9.91 6.90 10.58
CA THR A 343 -10.65 6.32 9.44
C THR A 343 -10.99 7.41 8.44
N LEU A 344 -10.30 7.40 7.30
CA LEU A 344 -10.66 8.23 6.14
C LEU A 344 -11.68 7.46 5.29
N TYR A 345 -12.87 8.02 5.12
CA TYR A 345 -13.91 7.43 4.30
C TYR A 345 -13.80 7.89 2.84
N ASP A 346 -14.06 6.98 1.93
CA ASP A 346 -14.13 7.27 0.49
C ASP A 346 -15.16 8.36 0.13
N THR A 347 -16.08 8.66 1.04
CA THR A 347 -17.13 9.69 0.94
C THR A 347 -16.74 11.05 1.54
N ALA A 348 -15.45 11.34 1.68
CA ALA A 348 -14.91 12.61 2.16
C ALA A 348 -15.20 12.94 3.64
N PHE A 349 -15.18 11.93 4.50
CA PHE A 349 -15.23 12.10 5.95
C PHE A 349 -13.99 11.52 6.63
N LEU A 350 -13.66 12.04 7.80
CA LEU A 350 -12.64 11.49 8.70
C LEU A 350 -13.26 11.29 10.08
N ALA A 351 -12.99 10.16 10.71
CA ALA A 351 -13.29 9.89 12.11
C ALA A 351 -12.01 9.57 12.87
N ALA A 352 -11.99 9.80 14.19
CA ALA A 352 -10.88 9.47 15.05
C ALA A 352 -11.35 8.73 16.30
N ASN A 353 -10.61 7.68 16.63
CA ASN A 353 -10.82 6.87 17.81
C ASN A 353 -9.50 6.68 18.56
N ASP A 354 -9.56 6.49 19.86
CA ASP A 354 -8.41 6.07 20.65
C ASP A 354 -7.94 4.69 20.16
N ALA A 355 -6.69 4.58 19.79
CA ALA A 355 -6.19 3.35 19.17
C ALA A 355 -6.16 2.16 20.16
N ALA A 356 -5.95 2.40 21.45
CA ALA A 356 -5.85 1.35 22.46
C ALA A 356 -7.23 0.79 22.86
N THR A 357 -8.25 1.63 22.89
CA THR A 357 -9.56 1.30 23.45
C THR A 357 -10.71 1.29 22.45
N GLY A 358 -10.53 1.90 21.26
CA GLY A 358 -11.58 2.10 20.28
C GLY A 358 -12.57 3.21 20.63
N ALA A 359 -12.38 3.91 21.76
CA ALA A 359 -13.26 5.01 22.21
C ALA A 359 -13.26 6.14 21.16
N GLU A 360 -14.43 6.69 20.88
CA GLU A 360 -14.57 7.79 19.93
C GLU A 360 -13.90 9.06 20.50
N ILE A 361 -12.99 9.66 19.71
CA ILE A 361 -12.40 10.99 19.99
C ILE A 361 -13.25 12.05 19.32
N TYR A 362 -13.56 11.86 18.03
CA TYR A 362 -14.58 12.62 17.31
C TYR A 362 -15.24 11.76 16.25
N PRO A 363 -16.56 11.95 16.02
CA PRO A 363 -17.32 11.21 15.02
C PRO A 363 -16.91 11.64 13.61
N LYS A 364 -17.57 11.09 12.59
CA LYS A 364 -17.37 11.47 11.19
C LYS A 364 -17.50 12.98 10.98
N GLN A 365 -16.39 13.60 10.63
CA GLN A 365 -16.29 15.01 10.25
C GLN A 365 -16.05 15.13 8.77
N ARG A 366 -16.68 16.09 8.11
CA ARG A 366 -16.52 16.29 6.67
C ARG A 366 -15.18 16.96 6.35
N VAL A 367 -14.34 16.27 5.57
CA VAL A 367 -13.04 16.77 5.09
C VAL A 367 -13.23 17.75 3.94
N SER A 368 -14.13 17.42 3.00
CA SER A 368 -14.43 18.24 1.83
C SER A 368 -15.88 18.07 1.40
N ALA A 369 -16.51 19.15 0.95
CA ALA A 369 -17.85 19.12 0.34
C ALA A 369 -17.80 18.86 -1.16
N ASP A 370 -16.69 19.25 -1.83
CA ASP A 370 -16.60 19.33 -3.28
C ASP A 370 -15.77 18.20 -3.90
N SER A 371 -15.05 17.40 -3.09
CA SER A 371 -14.22 16.31 -3.62
C SER A 371 -15.05 15.15 -4.13
N THR A 372 -14.64 14.58 -5.27
CA THR A 372 -15.28 13.42 -5.90
C THR A 372 -15.22 12.17 -5.00
N GLY A 373 -14.11 11.98 -4.26
CA GLY A 373 -13.92 10.87 -3.34
C GLY A 373 -12.48 10.72 -2.87
N PHE A 374 -12.23 9.70 -2.05
CA PHE A 374 -10.90 9.37 -1.54
C PHE A 374 -10.64 7.87 -1.75
N THR A 375 -9.64 7.54 -2.55
CA THR A 375 -9.13 6.17 -2.75
C THR A 375 -7.75 5.99 -2.12
N ALA A 376 -6.88 7.01 -2.24
CA ALA A 376 -5.58 7.02 -1.57
C ALA A 376 -5.73 6.90 -0.05
N SER A 377 -4.88 6.11 0.58
CA SER A 377 -4.85 5.99 2.03
C SER A 377 -4.22 7.24 2.65
N PRO A 378 -4.67 7.68 3.85
CA PRO A 378 -4.08 8.80 4.56
C PRO A 378 -2.66 8.48 5.02
N TRP A 379 -1.87 9.54 5.21
CA TRP A 379 -0.53 9.46 5.78
C TRP A 379 -0.32 10.56 6.82
N ALA A 380 0.77 10.44 7.63
CA ALA A 380 1.04 11.40 8.69
C ALA A 380 2.53 11.66 8.92
N TYR A 381 2.82 12.90 9.30
CA TYR A 381 4.09 13.42 9.84
C TYR A 381 3.87 14.80 10.45
N ASN A 382 4.83 15.31 11.24
CA ASN A 382 4.86 16.67 11.82
C ASN A 382 3.56 17.09 12.53
N GLY A 383 2.86 16.13 13.17
CA GLY A 383 1.59 16.42 13.82
C GLY A 383 0.42 16.66 12.88
N ARG A 384 0.53 16.24 11.61
CA ARG A 384 -0.50 16.37 10.59
C ARG A 384 -0.94 15.02 10.05
N VAL A 385 -2.22 14.93 9.74
CA VAL A 385 -2.82 13.86 8.93
C VAL A 385 -3.17 14.44 7.57
N PHE A 386 -2.80 13.75 6.52
CA PHE A 386 -3.02 14.18 5.14
C PHE A 386 -4.01 13.25 4.45
N ALA A 387 -4.98 13.83 3.77
CA ALA A 387 -6.00 13.11 3.00
C ALA A 387 -5.99 13.61 1.55
N LEU A 388 -5.64 12.73 0.60
CA LEU A 388 -5.54 13.03 -0.82
C LEU A 388 -6.82 12.59 -1.53
N SER A 389 -7.54 13.55 -2.10
CA SER A 389 -8.74 13.29 -2.90
C SER A 389 -8.39 12.78 -4.30
N GLU A 390 -9.36 12.17 -4.94
CA GLU A 390 -9.25 11.70 -6.32
C GLU A 390 -9.08 12.83 -7.34
N ASP A 391 -9.43 14.05 -6.96
CA ASP A 391 -9.28 15.27 -7.79
C ASP A 391 -7.84 15.81 -7.76
N GLY A 392 -6.98 15.30 -6.88
CA GLY A 392 -5.59 15.74 -6.70
C GLY A 392 -5.42 16.78 -5.59
N ASP A 393 -6.45 17.01 -4.78
CA ASP A 393 -6.39 17.88 -3.62
C ASP A 393 -5.95 17.11 -2.38
N THR A 394 -4.97 17.64 -1.67
CA THR A 394 -4.57 17.13 -0.36
C THR A 394 -5.05 18.05 0.74
N PHE A 395 -5.87 17.52 1.63
CA PHE A 395 -6.31 18.21 2.83
C PHE A 395 -5.35 17.92 3.96
N VAL A 396 -4.90 18.98 4.65
CA VAL A 396 -4.00 18.91 5.79
C VAL A 396 -4.84 19.07 7.06
N ILE A 397 -4.80 18.10 7.96
CA ILE A 397 -5.66 18.02 9.14
C ILE A 397 -4.77 17.97 10.38
N ASP A 398 -5.09 18.75 11.41
CA ASP A 398 -4.40 18.66 12.69
C ASP A 398 -4.57 17.26 13.31
N ALA A 399 -3.46 16.62 13.69
CA ALA A 399 -3.51 15.39 14.46
C ALA A 399 -3.76 15.73 15.94
N GLY A 400 -4.97 15.45 16.42
CA GLY A 400 -5.33 15.80 17.79
C GLY A 400 -6.77 15.48 18.13
N PRO A 401 -7.22 15.90 19.32
CA PRO A 401 -8.55 15.54 19.85
C PRO A 401 -9.69 16.29 19.16
N THR A 402 -9.40 17.32 18.39
CA THR A 402 -10.41 18.13 17.70
C THR A 402 -10.15 18.10 16.19
N PHE A 403 -11.17 17.81 15.41
CA PHE A 403 -11.09 17.85 13.95
C PHE A 403 -10.89 19.28 13.46
N LYS A 404 -9.82 19.51 12.68
CA LYS A 404 -9.55 20.79 12.04
C LYS A 404 -8.77 20.62 10.75
N VAL A 405 -9.35 21.01 9.64
CA VAL A 405 -8.64 21.17 8.36
C VAL A 405 -7.88 22.49 8.41
N VAL A 406 -6.56 22.43 8.27
CA VAL A 406 -5.66 23.60 8.38
C VAL A 406 -5.05 24.02 7.04
N GLY A 407 -5.23 23.21 6.00
CA GLY A 407 -4.72 23.52 4.66
C GLY A 407 -5.32 22.65 3.58
N ARG A 408 -5.19 23.13 2.33
CA ARG A 408 -5.50 22.40 1.09
C ARG A 408 -4.40 22.67 0.09
N ASN A 409 -3.88 21.63 -0.53
CA ASN A 409 -2.83 21.66 -1.54
C ASN A 409 -3.36 20.99 -2.82
N ALA A 410 -3.31 21.65 -3.95
CA ALA A 410 -3.86 21.15 -5.20
C ALA A 410 -2.75 20.83 -6.22
N LEU A 411 -2.89 19.72 -6.94
CA LEU A 411 -2.07 19.37 -8.10
C LEU A 411 -2.85 19.44 -9.41
N ASP A 412 -4.15 19.72 -9.35
CA ASP A 412 -5.07 19.87 -10.50
C ASP A 412 -5.04 18.68 -11.46
N GLU A 413 -4.74 17.49 -10.94
CA GLU A 413 -4.66 16.26 -11.72
C GLU A 413 -5.13 15.06 -10.89
N MET A 414 -6.04 14.28 -11.47
CA MET A 414 -6.63 13.08 -10.82
C MET A 414 -5.56 12.12 -10.29
N THR A 415 -5.80 11.56 -9.11
CA THR A 415 -4.97 10.50 -8.52
C THR A 415 -5.79 9.53 -7.69
N LEU A 416 -5.37 8.25 -7.68
CA LEU A 416 -5.88 7.22 -6.76
C LEU A 416 -4.73 6.58 -5.95
N ALA A 417 -3.48 6.94 -6.25
CA ALA A 417 -2.30 6.36 -5.66
C ALA A 417 -1.98 6.99 -4.30
N THR A 418 -1.66 6.17 -3.31
CA THR A 418 -1.13 6.64 -2.02
C THR A 418 0.31 7.15 -2.21
N PRO A 419 0.65 8.35 -1.72
CA PRO A 419 2.00 8.89 -1.83
C PRO A 419 3.07 8.08 -1.09
N ALA A 420 4.33 8.26 -1.51
CA ALA A 420 5.50 7.84 -0.77
C ALA A 420 6.16 9.04 -0.06
N ILE A 421 6.90 8.76 1.03
CA ILE A 421 7.61 9.76 1.81
C ILE A 421 9.08 9.34 1.89
N ALA A 422 9.99 10.14 1.33
CA ALA A 422 11.40 9.83 1.35
C ALA A 422 12.24 11.10 1.18
N ASP A 423 13.42 11.12 1.80
CA ASP A 423 14.40 12.21 1.69
C ASP A 423 13.76 13.60 1.85
N GLY A 424 13.02 13.80 2.95
CA GLY A 424 12.35 15.07 3.26
C GLY A 424 11.35 15.55 2.19
N SER A 425 10.76 14.62 1.43
CA SER A 425 9.87 14.94 0.31
C SER A 425 8.70 13.96 0.24
N LEU A 426 7.60 14.41 -0.36
CA LEU A 426 6.51 13.56 -0.82
C LEU A 426 6.74 13.20 -2.29
N ILE A 427 6.46 11.96 -2.66
CA ILE A 427 6.41 11.50 -4.03
C ILE A 427 4.96 11.16 -4.34
N ILE A 428 4.32 12.00 -5.15
CA ILE A 428 2.89 11.89 -5.46
C ILE A 428 2.73 11.47 -6.91
N ARG A 429 2.00 10.37 -7.14
CA ARG A 429 1.63 9.91 -8.48
C ARG A 429 0.25 10.43 -8.84
N THR A 430 0.13 11.03 -10.01
CA THR A 430 -1.13 11.42 -10.63
C THR A 430 -1.39 10.59 -11.90
N ALA A 431 -2.44 10.90 -12.62
CA ALA A 431 -2.84 10.16 -13.82
C ALA A 431 -1.75 10.10 -14.89
N GLY A 432 -1.02 11.20 -15.11
CA GLY A 432 0.02 11.28 -16.13
C GLY A 432 1.41 11.61 -15.61
N HIS A 433 1.56 11.90 -14.30
CA HIS A 433 2.82 12.40 -13.78
C HIS A 433 3.21 11.79 -12.44
N LEU A 434 4.48 11.93 -12.13
CA LEU A 434 5.04 11.76 -10.81
C LEU A 434 5.64 13.10 -10.36
N TYR A 435 5.31 13.52 -9.15
CA TYR A 435 5.81 14.75 -8.54
C TYR A 435 6.71 14.42 -7.37
N ARG A 436 7.79 15.17 -7.22
CA ARG A 436 8.51 15.28 -5.96
C ARG A 436 8.20 16.64 -5.34
N ILE A 437 7.57 16.61 -4.18
CA ILE A 437 7.18 17.79 -3.42
C ILE A 437 8.08 17.88 -2.18
N GLY A 438 8.70 19.03 -1.98
CA GLY A 438 9.59 19.28 -0.84
C GLY A 438 10.09 20.71 -0.84
N SER A 439 10.58 21.21 0.29
CA SER A 439 11.13 22.56 0.36
C SER A 439 12.23 22.75 -0.69
N THR A 440 12.17 23.83 -1.41
CA THR A 440 13.17 24.27 -2.41
C THR A 440 14.29 25.12 -1.80
N LYS A 441 14.23 25.35 -0.46
CA LYS A 441 15.23 26.13 0.28
C LYS A 441 16.33 25.26 0.81
#